data_84e50a97b004edc015f8f33dfe32ed9d
#
_entry.id   84e50a97b004edc015f8f33dfe32ed9d
#
_cell.length_a   1.000
_cell.length_b   1.000
_cell.length_c   1.000
_cell.angle_alpha   90.00
_cell.angle_beta   90.00
_cell.angle_gamma   90.00
#
_symmetry.space_group_name_H-M   'P 1'
#
loop_
_entity.id
_entity.type
_entity.pdbx_description
1 polymer ?
#
loop_
_entity_poly.entity_id
_entity_poly.type
_entity_poly.pdbx_seq_one_letter_code
_entity_poly.pdbx_strand_id
1 'polypeptide(L)'
;MARQIYAVQAASAFWKDQTPVMRGIVLMCLSTVAFAIMHGLVRFVSEVLPPFQIAFFRNIFGLAFLFPLLMRSRFAVLRTKQIGLHALRGVINIAAMLMFFTALSISPLAKITALSFTAPIFMAVLAVLILRERFRIYRWSAILIGFFGMLIILRPGLVNIDTGALLVIAS
;
A
#
# COMPACT_ATOMS: atom_id res chain seq x y z
N MET A 1 17.52 -24.23 22.38
CA MET A 1 18.28 -23.71 21.22
C MET A 1 18.17 -24.60 19.98
N ALA A 2 18.42 -25.90 20.07
CA ALA A 2 18.38 -26.82 18.90
C ALA A 2 17.03 -26.82 18.14
N ARG A 3 15.87 -26.86 18.82
CA ARG A 3 14.55 -26.84 18.18
C ARG A 3 14.27 -25.60 17.31
N GLN A 4 14.79 -24.46 17.68
CA GLN A 4 14.63 -23.23 16.88
C GLN A 4 15.47 -23.25 15.62
N ILE A 5 16.66 -23.83 15.67
CA ILE A 5 17.56 -23.97 14.52
C ILE A 5 16.92 -24.94 13.50
N TYR A 6 16.36 -26.06 13.93
CA TYR A 6 15.66 -26.99 13.05
C TYR A 6 14.41 -26.39 12.41
N ALA A 7 13.65 -25.59 13.14
CA ALA A 7 12.47 -24.91 12.60
C ALA A 7 12.85 -23.88 11.51
N VAL A 8 13.91 -23.11 11.73
CA VAL A 8 14.43 -22.13 10.74
C VAL A 8 15.00 -22.84 9.52
N GLN A 9 15.72 -23.96 9.70
CA GLN A 9 16.24 -24.74 8.59
C GLN A 9 15.12 -25.41 7.79
N ALA A 10 14.12 -26.00 8.43
CA ALA A 10 12.96 -26.59 7.77
C ALA A 10 12.16 -25.52 7.01
N ALA A 11 11.93 -24.35 7.60
CA ALA A 11 11.27 -23.24 6.92
C ALA A 11 12.08 -22.74 5.72
N SER A 12 13.40 -22.66 5.82
CA SER A 12 14.25 -22.24 4.71
C SER A 12 14.32 -23.27 3.59
N ALA A 13 14.30 -24.57 3.91
CA ALA A 13 14.24 -25.64 2.93
C ALA A 13 12.89 -25.66 2.20
N PHE A 14 11.78 -25.57 2.95
CA PHE A 14 10.44 -25.44 2.38
C PHE A 14 10.31 -24.23 1.46
N TRP A 15 10.91 -23.09 1.87
CA TRP A 15 10.91 -21.87 1.08
C TRP A 15 11.70 -22.00 -0.22
N LYS A 16 12.82 -22.73 -0.21
CA LYS A 16 13.65 -22.97 -1.40
C LYS A 16 12.99 -23.91 -2.40
N ASP A 17 12.15 -24.82 -1.96
CA ASP A 17 11.43 -25.78 -2.81
C ASP A 17 10.22 -25.18 -3.54
N GLN A 18 9.71 -24.01 -3.08
CA GLN A 18 8.55 -23.37 -3.66
C GLN A 18 8.90 -22.71 -5.00
N THR A 19 7.94 -22.76 -5.94
CA THR A 19 8.06 -22.03 -7.21
C THR A 19 8.17 -20.52 -6.97
N PRO A 20 8.86 -19.75 -7.82
CA PRO A 20 8.94 -18.29 -7.69
C PRO A 20 7.56 -17.60 -7.60
N VAL A 21 6.56 -18.14 -8.29
CA VAL A 21 5.18 -17.66 -8.26
C VAL A 21 4.55 -17.83 -6.86
N MET A 22 4.71 -19.02 -6.27
CA MET A 22 4.17 -19.31 -4.93
C MET A 22 4.80 -18.43 -3.86
N ARG A 23 6.12 -18.20 -3.93
CA ARG A 23 6.82 -17.26 -3.04
C ARG A 23 6.25 -15.84 -3.17
N GLY A 24 6.01 -15.39 -4.41
CA GLY A 24 5.39 -14.10 -4.68
C GLY A 24 4.00 -13.97 -4.04
N ILE A 25 3.16 -15.00 -4.19
CA ILE A 25 1.81 -15.02 -3.61
C ILE A 25 1.87 -14.93 -2.08
N VAL A 26 2.70 -15.75 -1.43
CA VAL A 26 2.83 -15.73 0.04
C VAL A 26 3.32 -14.38 0.54
N LEU A 27 4.33 -13.79 -0.11
CA LEU A 27 4.83 -12.46 0.26
C LEU A 27 3.76 -11.37 0.08
N MET A 28 2.97 -11.44 -0.99
CA MET A 28 1.85 -10.51 -1.19
C MET A 28 0.78 -10.65 -0.11
N CYS A 29 0.40 -11.87 0.25
CA CYS A 29 -0.56 -12.10 1.34
C CYS A 29 -0.03 -11.54 2.68
N LEU A 30 1.23 -11.81 3.02
CA LEU A 30 1.85 -11.26 4.24
C LEU A 30 1.91 -9.73 4.22
N SER A 31 2.26 -9.13 3.07
CA SER A 31 2.22 -7.67 2.90
C SER A 31 0.83 -7.10 3.10
N THR A 32 -0.20 -7.75 2.54
CA THR A 32 -1.58 -7.29 2.66
C THR A 32 -2.05 -7.31 4.13
N VAL A 33 -1.72 -8.38 4.85
CA VAL A 33 -2.01 -8.47 6.30
C VAL A 33 -1.28 -7.37 7.07
N ALA A 34 0.00 -7.16 6.79
CA ALA A 34 0.78 -6.10 7.45
C ALA A 34 0.22 -4.69 7.16
N PHE A 35 -0.22 -4.42 5.92
CA PHE A 35 -0.89 -3.16 5.56
C PHE A 35 -2.23 -3.00 6.26
N ALA A 36 -3.04 -4.07 6.37
CA ALA A 36 -4.31 -4.02 7.07
C ALA A 36 -4.13 -3.68 8.56
N ILE A 37 -3.15 -4.32 9.22
CA ILE A 37 -2.79 -4.00 10.61
C ILE A 37 -2.31 -2.55 10.71
N MET A 38 -1.44 -2.10 9.81
CA MET A 38 -0.96 -0.72 9.79
C MET A 38 -2.10 0.29 9.66
N HIS A 39 -3.06 0.07 8.74
CA HIS A 39 -4.20 0.97 8.58
C HIS A 39 -5.09 0.99 9.83
N GLY A 40 -5.32 -0.16 10.46
CA GLY A 40 -6.04 -0.25 11.73
C GLY A 40 -5.34 0.53 12.85
N LEU A 41 -4.00 0.38 12.98
CA LEU A 41 -3.21 1.13 13.95
C LEU A 41 -3.22 2.65 13.67
N VAL A 42 -3.08 3.06 12.40
CA VAL A 42 -3.18 4.48 12.02
C VAL A 42 -4.53 5.04 12.42
N ARG A 43 -5.63 4.30 12.17
CA ARG A 43 -6.98 4.71 12.58
C ARG A 43 -7.07 4.87 14.10
N PHE A 44 -6.60 3.89 14.85
CA PHE A 44 -6.63 3.93 16.31
C PHE A 44 -5.81 5.09 16.88
N VAL A 45 -4.60 5.29 16.37
CA VAL A 45 -3.70 6.37 16.84
C VAL A 45 -4.21 7.75 16.38
N SER A 46 -4.93 7.84 15.27
CA SER A 46 -5.48 9.10 14.76
C SER A 46 -6.57 9.73 15.64
N GLU A 47 -7.06 9.01 16.66
CA GLU A 47 -7.96 9.56 17.69
C GLU A 47 -7.21 10.46 18.68
N VAL A 48 -5.90 10.27 18.82
CA VAL A 48 -5.06 11.02 19.79
C VAL A 48 -4.05 11.92 19.06
N LEU A 49 -3.46 11.46 17.95
CA LEU A 49 -2.42 12.17 17.24
C LEU A 49 -2.92 12.68 15.87
N PRO A 50 -2.54 13.89 15.47
CA PRO A 50 -2.88 14.40 14.15
C PRO A 50 -2.18 13.57 13.05
N PRO A 51 -2.82 13.42 11.88
CA PRO A 51 -2.31 12.61 10.75
C PRO A 51 -0.88 12.96 10.33
N PHE A 52 -0.50 14.23 10.43
CA PHE A 52 0.84 14.72 10.13
C PHE A 52 1.91 14.09 11.04
N GLN A 53 1.65 14.01 12.34
CA GLN A 53 2.60 13.40 13.29
C GLN A 53 2.74 11.89 13.04
N ILE A 54 1.65 11.21 12.75
CA ILE A 54 1.65 9.78 12.41
C ILE A 54 2.49 9.54 11.16
N ALA A 55 2.30 10.35 10.12
CA ALA A 55 3.07 10.28 8.89
C ALA A 55 4.57 10.53 9.14
N PHE A 56 4.90 11.52 9.96
CA PHE A 56 6.27 11.87 10.30
C PHE A 56 6.99 10.72 11.02
N PHE A 57 6.42 10.21 12.10
CA PHE A 57 7.01 9.10 12.85
C PHE A 57 7.13 7.84 12.01
N ARG A 58 6.11 7.49 11.23
CA ARG A 58 6.16 6.36 10.30
C ARG A 58 7.35 6.44 9.34
N ASN A 59 7.60 7.62 8.76
CA ASN A 59 8.71 7.80 7.82
C ASN A 59 10.07 7.76 8.53
N ILE A 60 10.19 8.35 9.73
CA ILE A 60 11.42 8.28 10.53
C ILE A 60 11.75 6.82 10.90
N PHE A 61 10.78 6.08 11.45
CA PHE A 61 11.01 4.67 11.79
C PHE A 61 11.29 3.82 10.56
N GLY A 62 10.62 4.09 9.44
CA GLY A 62 10.90 3.44 8.17
C GLY A 62 12.33 3.69 7.70
N LEU A 63 12.80 4.94 7.79
CA LEU A 63 14.18 5.31 7.46
C LEU A 63 15.18 4.65 8.41
N ALA A 64 14.90 4.67 9.72
CA ALA A 64 15.76 4.03 10.73
C ALA A 64 15.90 2.52 10.47
N PHE A 65 14.81 1.85 10.07
CA PHE A 65 14.84 0.43 9.72
C PHE A 65 15.64 0.15 8.44
N LEU A 66 15.62 1.06 7.46
CA LEU A 66 16.38 0.95 6.23
C LEU A 66 17.86 1.36 6.39
N PHE A 67 18.19 2.11 7.44
CA PHE A 67 19.52 2.66 7.66
C PHE A 67 20.66 1.60 7.63
N PRO A 68 20.55 0.44 8.32
CA PRO A 68 21.59 -0.59 8.28
C PRO A 68 21.79 -1.16 6.87
N LEU A 69 20.72 -1.24 6.08
CA LEU A 69 20.80 -1.69 4.69
C LEU A 69 21.50 -0.65 3.80
N LEU A 70 21.23 0.64 4.02
CA LEU A 70 21.92 1.74 3.33
C LEU A 70 23.42 1.77 3.67
N MET A 71 23.79 1.59 4.94
CA MET A 71 25.18 1.48 5.33
C MET A 71 25.89 0.30 4.68
N ARG A 72 25.24 -0.87 4.62
CA ARG A 72 25.80 -2.06 4.00
C ARG A 72 26.03 -1.90 2.49
N SER A 73 25.16 -1.15 1.80
CA SER A 73 25.30 -0.82 0.37
C SER A 73 26.26 0.34 0.09
N ARG A 74 26.94 0.89 1.12
CA ARG A 74 27.81 2.08 1.02
C ARG A 74 27.14 3.26 0.31
N PHE A 75 25.84 3.43 0.53
CA PHE A 75 25.01 4.48 -0.11
C PHE A 75 24.99 4.43 -1.64
N ALA A 76 25.46 3.35 -2.27
CA ALA A 76 25.46 3.22 -3.72
C ALA A 76 24.03 3.29 -4.32
N VAL A 77 23.04 2.82 -3.57
CA VAL A 77 21.62 2.86 -3.95
C VAL A 77 21.09 4.30 -4.07
N LEU A 78 21.69 5.27 -3.39
CA LEU A 78 21.28 6.68 -3.47
C LEU A 78 21.87 7.42 -4.68
N ARG A 79 22.84 6.82 -5.38
CA ARG A 79 23.39 7.43 -6.59
C ARG A 79 22.38 7.33 -7.73
N THR A 80 21.79 8.45 -8.10
CA THR A 80 20.86 8.54 -9.23
C THR A 80 21.20 9.76 -10.08
N LYS A 81 20.97 9.66 -11.39
CA LYS A 81 21.09 10.77 -12.34
C LYS A 81 19.79 11.60 -12.44
N GLN A 82 18.71 11.13 -11.81
CA GLN A 82 17.37 11.71 -11.96
C GLN A 82 16.78 12.17 -10.62
N ILE A 83 17.58 12.92 -9.86
CA ILE A 83 17.18 13.41 -8.51
C ILE A 83 15.87 14.19 -8.56
N GLY A 84 15.64 15.02 -9.58
CA GLY A 84 14.43 15.82 -9.73
C GLY A 84 13.17 14.98 -9.85
N LEU A 85 13.19 13.88 -10.64
CA LEU A 85 12.05 12.97 -10.77
C LEU A 85 11.78 12.22 -9.48
N HIS A 86 12.82 11.80 -8.76
CA HIS A 86 12.67 11.14 -7.46
C HIS A 86 12.14 12.09 -6.39
N ALA A 87 12.58 13.35 -6.39
CA ALA A 87 12.07 14.38 -5.50
C ALA A 87 10.58 14.67 -5.76
N LEU A 88 10.21 14.87 -7.03
CA LEU A 88 8.81 15.08 -7.43
C LEU A 88 7.92 13.91 -7.00
N ARG A 89 8.36 12.68 -7.27
CA ARG A 89 7.65 11.48 -6.83
C ARG A 89 7.51 11.43 -5.30
N GLY A 90 8.57 11.81 -4.57
CA GLY A 90 8.56 11.87 -3.11
C GLY A 90 7.53 12.85 -2.58
N VAL A 91 7.47 14.07 -3.15
CA VAL A 91 6.49 15.09 -2.77
C VAL A 91 5.06 14.64 -3.03
N ILE A 92 4.79 14.08 -4.21
CA ILE A 92 3.47 13.53 -4.56
C ILE A 92 3.08 12.41 -3.59
N ASN A 93 3.98 11.48 -3.29
CA ASN A 93 3.73 10.39 -2.34
C ASN A 93 3.43 10.89 -0.91
N ILE A 94 4.16 11.92 -0.44
CA ILE A 94 3.90 12.51 0.87
C ILE A 94 2.52 13.18 0.89
N ALA A 95 2.17 13.95 -0.14
CA ALA A 95 0.86 14.57 -0.26
C ALA A 95 -0.27 13.53 -0.26
N ALA A 96 -0.16 12.49 -1.09
CA ALA A 96 -1.12 11.40 -1.15
C ALA A 96 -1.25 10.68 0.21
N MET A 97 -0.13 10.39 0.88
CA MET A 97 -0.13 9.75 2.18
C MET A 97 -0.84 10.61 3.25
N LEU A 98 -0.59 11.92 3.26
CA LEU A 98 -1.25 12.84 4.19
C LEU A 98 -2.74 12.92 3.93
N MET A 99 -3.17 13.00 2.67
CA MET A 99 -4.59 12.95 2.29
C MET A 99 -5.25 11.65 2.76
N PHE A 100 -4.60 10.52 2.53
CA PHE A 100 -5.11 9.22 2.94
C PHE A 100 -5.21 9.07 4.47
N PHE A 101 -4.19 9.51 5.22
CA PHE A 101 -4.21 9.45 6.69
C PHE A 101 -5.23 10.41 7.29
N THR A 102 -5.40 11.59 6.69
CA THR A 102 -6.47 12.52 7.08
C THR A 102 -7.84 11.89 6.80
N ALA A 103 -8.03 11.23 5.66
CA ALA A 103 -9.26 10.52 5.38
C ALA A 103 -9.54 9.40 6.41
N LEU A 104 -8.51 8.64 6.81
CA LEU A 104 -8.61 7.61 7.85
C LEU A 104 -9.00 8.19 9.22
N SER A 105 -8.61 9.42 9.53
CA SER A 105 -8.95 10.04 10.82
C SER A 105 -10.39 10.55 10.89
N ILE A 106 -10.97 10.98 9.75
CA ILE A 106 -12.30 11.60 9.71
C ILE A 106 -13.42 10.68 9.23
N SER A 107 -13.10 9.53 8.63
CA SER A 107 -14.10 8.63 8.05
C SER A 107 -13.88 7.16 8.47
N PRO A 108 -14.94 6.33 8.45
CA PRO A 108 -14.83 4.90 8.80
C PRO A 108 -13.81 4.16 7.95
N LEU A 109 -12.98 3.33 8.60
CA LEU A 109 -11.92 2.55 7.94
C LEU A 109 -12.46 1.71 6.76
N ALA A 110 -13.62 1.06 6.93
CA ALA A 110 -14.23 0.24 5.89
C ALA A 110 -14.55 1.04 4.63
N LYS A 111 -15.03 2.29 4.78
CA LYS A 111 -15.33 3.19 3.67
C LYS A 111 -14.06 3.60 2.94
N ILE A 112 -13.02 4.01 3.68
CA ILE A 112 -11.75 4.47 3.13
C ILE A 112 -11.04 3.34 2.38
N THR A 113 -10.98 2.14 2.99
CA THR A 113 -10.37 0.97 2.35
C THR A 113 -11.15 0.54 1.11
N ALA A 114 -12.48 0.56 1.13
CA ALA A 114 -13.27 0.24 -0.04
C ALA A 114 -13.01 1.24 -1.19
N LEU A 115 -12.97 2.56 -0.89
CA LEU A 115 -12.67 3.58 -1.90
C LEU A 115 -11.27 3.44 -2.49
N SER A 116 -10.26 3.00 -1.72
CA SER A 116 -8.91 2.78 -2.25
C SER A 116 -8.85 1.67 -3.33
N PHE A 117 -9.84 0.80 -3.43
CA PHE A 117 -9.96 -0.13 -4.55
C PHE A 117 -10.33 0.53 -5.89
N THR A 118 -10.65 1.83 -5.91
CA THR A 118 -10.77 2.58 -7.16
C THR A 118 -9.41 2.83 -7.81
N ALA A 119 -8.31 2.86 -7.05
CA ALA A 119 -6.96 3.10 -7.57
C ALA A 119 -6.55 2.11 -8.69
N PRO A 120 -6.75 0.78 -8.60
CA PRO A 120 -6.47 -0.14 -9.69
C PRO A 120 -7.26 0.18 -10.96
N ILE A 121 -8.47 0.74 -10.84
CA ILE A 121 -9.31 1.11 -11.98
C ILE A 121 -8.70 2.33 -12.69
N PHE A 122 -8.35 3.38 -11.93
CA PHE A 122 -7.66 4.54 -12.49
C PHE A 122 -6.34 4.16 -13.14
N MET A 123 -5.55 3.30 -12.49
CA MET A 123 -4.30 2.80 -13.05
C MET A 123 -4.50 2.04 -14.36
N ALA A 124 -5.54 1.19 -14.44
CA ALA A 124 -5.86 0.44 -15.65
C ALA A 124 -6.28 1.37 -16.79
N VAL A 125 -7.15 2.34 -16.51
CA VAL A 125 -7.60 3.33 -17.49
C VAL A 125 -6.43 4.16 -18.00
N LEU A 126 -5.59 4.68 -17.10
CA LEU A 126 -4.41 5.47 -17.46
C LEU A 126 -3.38 4.64 -18.26
N ALA A 127 -3.17 3.37 -17.91
CA ALA A 127 -2.28 2.49 -18.65
C ALA A 127 -2.77 2.27 -20.09
N VAL A 128 -4.09 2.12 -20.30
CA VAL A 128 -4.66 2.00 -21.65
C VAL A 128 -4.55 3.32 -22.42
N LEU A 129 -4.87 4.45 -21.78
CA LEU A 129 -4.91 5.75 -22.45
C LEU A 129 -3.51 6.31 -22.73
N ILE A 130 -2.59 6.23 -21.74
CA ILE A 130 -1.27 6.87 -21.83
C ILE A 130 -0.23 5.92 -22.42
N LEU A 131 -0.17 4.67 -21.93
CA LEU A 131 0.81 3.69 -22.38
C LEU A 131 0.33 2.90 -23.60
N ARG A 132 -0.95 3.06 -24.01
CA ARG A 132 -1.59 2.31 -25.11
C ARG A 132 -1.46 0.80 -24.94
N GLU A 133 -1.41 0.31 -23.70
CA GLU A 133 -1.38 -1.11 -23.41
C GLU A 133 -2.71 -1.78 -23.78
N ARG A 134 -2.61 -2.96 -24.42
CA ARG A 134 -3.79 -3.79 -24.71
C ARG A 134 -4.02 -4.73 -23.52
N PHE A 135 -5.02 -4.44 -22.72
CA PHE A 135 -5.40 -5.35 -21.64
C PHE A 135 -6.23 -6.50 -22.18
N ARG A 136 -5.86 -7.73 -21.80
CA ARG A 136 -6.68 -8.90 -22.05
C ARG A 136 -7.95 -8.84 -21.22
N ILE A 137 -9.02 -9.48 -21.74
CA ILE A 137 -10.34 -9.52 -21.11
C ILE A 137 -10.30 -9.94 -19.63
N TYR A 138 -9.37 -10.83 -19.26
CA TYR A 138 -9.19 -11.28 -17.89
C TYR A 138 -8.79 -10.17 -16.89
N ARG A 139 -8.03 -9.16 -17.33
CA ARG A 139 -7.70 -8.01 -16.48
C ARG A 139 -8.92 -7.13 -16.26
N TRP A 140 -9.70 -6.88 -17.30
CA TRP A 140 -10.94 -6.13 -17.19
C TRP A 140 -11.96 -6.82 -16.30
N SER A 141 -12.14 -8.14 -16.43
CA SER A 141 -13.08 -8.89 -15.57
C SER A 141 -12.64 -8.86 -14.10
N ALA A 142 -11.35 -9.00 -13.80
CA ALA A 142 -10.86 -8.91 -12.43
C ALA A 142 -11.10 -7.52 -11.81
N ILE A 143 -10.87 -6.45 -12.56
CA ILE A 143 -11.13 -5.07 -12.13
C ILE A 143 -12.62 -4.87 -11.87
N LEU A 144 -13.49 -5.32 -12.77
CA LEU A 144 -14.95 -5.21 -12.61
C LEU A 144 -15.45 -5.98 -11.38
N ILE A 145 -14.99 -7.21 -11.18
CA ILE A 145 -15.35 -8.02 -10.01
C ILE A 145 -14.92 -7.31 -8.71
N GLY A 146 -13.70 -6.80 -8.67
CA GLY A 146 -13.20 -6.02 -7.53
C GLY A 146 -14.03 -4.75 -7.27
N PHE A 147 -14.42 -4.04 -8.34
CA PHE A 147 -15.27 -2.86 -8.26
C PHE A 147 -16.67 -3.18 -7.73
N PHE A 148 -17.29 -4.24 -8.22
CA PHE A 148 -18.59 -4.69 -7.67
C PHE A 148 -18.48 -5.10 -6.20
N GLY A 149 -17.40 -5.79 -5.81
CA GLY A 149 -17.13 -6.09 -4.39
C GLY A 149 -17.05 -4.83 -3.54
N MET A 150 -16.37 -3.79 -4.03
CA MET A 150 -16.31 -2.48 -3.37
C MET A 150 -17.71 -1.84 -3.26
N LEU A 151 -18.51 -1.86 -4.33
CA LEU A 151 -19.87 -1.30 -4.31
C LEU A 151 -20.77 -2.00 -3.28
N ILE A 152 -20.65 -3.31 -3.12
CA ILE A 152 -21.39 -4.07 -2.10
C ILE A 152 -21.02 -3.59 -0.69
N ILE A 153 -19.75 -3.32 -0.43
CA ILE A 153 -19.27 -2.83 0.87
C ILE A 153 -19.72 -1.39 1.12
N LEU A 154 -19.60 -0.54 0.12
CA LEU A 154 -19.95 0.89 0.22
C LEU A 154 -21.46 1.12 0.35
N ARG A 155 -22.30 0.21 -0.17
CA ARG A 155 -23.76 0.37 -0.23
C ARG A 155 -24.14 1.77 -0.72
N PRO A 156 -23.88 2.13 -1.99
CA PRO A 156 -24.15 3.45 -2.53
C PRO A 156 -25.63 3.78 -2.36
N GLY A 157 -25.93 4.92 -1.77
CA GLY A 157 -27.29 5.32 -1.35
C GLY A 157 -27.45 5.47 0.16
N LEU A 158 -26.61 4.83 0.99
CA LEU A 158 -26.58 5.00 2.45
C LEU A 158 -25.36 5.78 2.94
N VAL A 159 -24.35 5.97 2.07
CA VAL A 159 -23.09 6.64 2.44
C VAL A 159 -22.98 7.96 1.68
N ASN A 160 -23.06 9.06 2.42
CA ASN A 160 -22.81 10.39 1.87
C ASN A 160 -21.35 10.50 1.40
N ILE A 161 -21.13 11.18 0.27
CA ILE A 161 -19.80 11.60 -0.17
C ILE A 161 -19.35 12.70 0.79
N ASP A 162 -18.46 12.37 1.70
CA ASP A 162 -17.85 13.29 2.65
C ASP A 162 -16.44 13.70 2.20
N THR A 163 -15.86 14.63 2.92
CA THR A 163 -14.50 15.12 2.66
C THR A 163 -13.46 13.98 2.66
N GLY A 164 -13.67 12.95 3.52
CA GLY A 164 -12.78 11.78 3.56
C GLY A 164 -12.81 10.96 2.28
N ALA A 165 -13.98 10.79 1.67
CA ALA A 165 -14.10 10.11 0.38
C ALA A 165 -13.35 10.85 -0.74
N LEU A 166 -13.48 12.18 -0.79
CA LEU A 166 -12.76 13.01 -1.76
C LEU A 166 -11.24 12.94 -1.57
N LEU A 167 -10.77 12.97 -0.33
CA LEU A 167 -9.35 12.86 -0.01
C LEU A 167 -8.75 11.51 -0.44
N VAL A 168 -9.49 10.41 -0.30
CA VAL A 168 -9.02 9.08 -0.75
C VAL A 168 -8.94 9.00 -2.27
N ILE A 169 -9.95 9.54 -2.98
CA ILE A 169 -9.94 9.53 -4.45
C ILE A 169 -8.81 10.40 -5.01
N ALA A 170 -8.46 11.48 -4.29
CA ALA A 170 -7.37 12.38 -4.69
C ALA A 170 -5.98 11.88 -4.27
N SER A 171 -5.89 10.92 -3.34
CA SER A 171 -4.63 10.38 -2.83
C SER A 171 -4.03 9.30 -3.73
#